data_2a0026eafbc7d07dfb5d544002fff099
#
_entry.id   2a0026eafbc7d07dfb5d544002fff099
#
_cell.length_a   1.000
_cell.length_b   1.000
_cell.length_c   1.000
_cell.angle_alpha   90.00
_cell.angle_beta   90.00
_cell.angle_gamma   90.00
#
_symmetry.space_group_name_H-M   'P 1'
#
loop_
_entity.id
_entity.type
_entity.pdbx_description
1 polymer ?
#
loop_
_entity_poly.entity_id
_entity_poly.type
_entity_poly.pdbx_seq_one_letter_code
_entity_poly.pdbx_strand_id
1 'polypeptide(L)'
;MDLSQPGRDLLRGAGLAALIGGCGLILYILAFKAGISLDIVAAGLPDVWWRIPVLLMSALQDGILEEVLVVGYLLSRLRLLGVRPAAAIAISAVLRGSYHLHQGIGPFFGNVIMGVIFGVLFLRWRRTNPFIITHTLINSVAFIGYTLLAGHVSWLP
;
A
#
# COMPACT_ATOMS: atom_id res chain seq x y z
N MET A 1 -14.14 -9.92 6.95
CA MET A 1 -14.34 -8.46 7.01
C MET A 1 -15.43 -8.17 8.01
N ASP A 2 -15.19 -7.27 8.94
CA ASP A 2 -16.17 -6.87 9.95
C ASP A 2 -16.68 -5.46 9.61
N LEU A 3 -17.96 -5.33 9.31
CA LEU A 3 -18.61 -4.07 8.93
C LEU A 3 -19.30 -3.37 10.10
N SER A 4 -19.02 -3.75 11.34
CA SER A 4 -19.65 -3.18 12.54
C SER A 4 -19.35 -1.71 12.81
N GLN A 5 -18.25 -1.16 12.24
CA GLN A 5 -17.80 0.21 12.50
C GLN A 5 -17.29 0.92 11.22
N PRO A 6 -18.11 1.05 10.18
CA PRO A 6 -17.65 1.52 8.88
C PRO A 6 -17.11 2.96 8.91
N GLY A 7 -17.74 3.85 9.66
CA GLY A 7 -17.29 5.25 9.79
C GLY A 7 -15.94 5.39 10.47
N ARG A 8 -15.67 4.59 11.52
CA ARG A 8 -14.36 4.58 12.19
C ARG A 8 -13.27 3.97 11.31
N ASP A 9 -13.60 2.93 10.55
CA ASP A 9 -12.68 2.30 9.62
C ASP A 9 -12.32 3.26 8.48
N LEU A 10 -13.31 3.99 7.97
CA LEU A 10 -13.10 5.02 6.94
C LEU A 10 -12.22 6.16 7.47
N LEU A 11 -12.51 6.69 8.65
CA LEU A 11 -11.72 7.78 9.24
C LEU A 11 -10.27 7.36 9.50
N ARG A 12 -10.07 6.15 10.05
CA ARG A 12 -8.73 5.59 10.29
C ARG A 12 -7.99 5.34 8.97
N GLY A 13 -8.70 4.76 7.98
CA GLY A 13 -8.14 4.48 6.68
C GLY A 13 -7.73 5.74 5.95
N ALA A 14 -8.58 6.76 5.91
CA ALA A 14 -8.27 8.05 5.28
C ALA A 14 -7.12 8.78 5.99
N GLY A 15 -7.11 8.79 7.32
CA GLY A 15 -6.03 9.40 8.11
C GLY A 15 -4.68 8.71 7.88
N LEU A 16 -4.66 7.38 7.85
CA LEU A 16 -3.45 6.62 7.51
C LEU A 16 -3.03 6.84 6.06
N ALA A 17 -3.98 6.91 5.12
CA ALA A 17 -3.67 7.17 3.71
C ALA A 17 -3.01 8.55 3.53
N ALA A 18 -3.51 9.57 4.19
CA ALA A 18 -2.91 10.90 4.15
C ALA A 18 -1.48 10.91 4.74
N LEU A 19 -1.29 10.28 5.90
CA LEU A 19 0.01 10.23 6.57
C LEU A 19 1.02 9.38 5.79
N ILE A 20 0.67 8.12 5.52
CA ILE A 20 1.58 7.16 4.87
C ILE A 20 1.78 7.51 3.40
N GLY A 21 0.70 7.89 2.69
CA GLY A 21 0.77 8.30 1.30
C GLY A 21 1.61 9.56 1.11
N GLY A 22 1.46 10.56 1.98
CA GLY A 22 2.28 11.77 1.96
C GLY A 22 3.77 11.48 2.21
N CYS A 23 4.08 10.71 3.26
CA CYS A 23 5.46 10.29 3.54
C CYS A 23 6.00 9.37 2.42
N GLY A 24 5.17 8.48 1.87
CA GLY A 24 5.53 7.59 0.78
C GLY A 24 5.86 8.34 -0.51
N LEU A 25 5.10 9.39 -0.84
CA LEU A 25 5.38 10.24 -2.00
C LEU A 25 6.73 10.96 -1.84
N ILE A 26 7.02 11.50 -0.65
CA ILE A 26 8.32 12.11 -0.36
C ILE A 26 9.45 11.09 -0.53
N LEU A 27 9.28 9.91 0.04
CA LEU A 27 10.25 8.81 -0.09
C LEU A 27 10.46 8.41 -1.56
N TYR A 28 9.37 8.30 -2.33
CA TYR A 28 9.43 7.99 -3.76
C TYR A 28 10.24 9.05 -4.52
N ILE A 29 9.95 10.33 -4.34
CA ILE A 29 10.67 11.43 -5.01
C ILE A 29 12.16 11.41 -4.65
N LEU A 30 12.49 11.17 -3.38
CA LEU A 30 13.89 11.08 -2.93
C LEU A 30 14.59 9.86 -3.52
N ALA A 31 13.95 8.69 -3.52
CA ALA A 31 14.48 7.46 -4.07
C ALA A 31 14.66 7.54 -5.60
N PHE A 32 13.73 8.19 -6.30
CA PHE A 32 13.81 8.44 -7.73
C PHE A 32 15.01 9.35 -8.06
N LYS A 33 15.14 10.47 -7.35
CA LYS A 33 16.28 11.39 -7.52
C LYS A 33 17.63 10.74 -7.18
N ALA A 34 17.65 9.79 -6.27
CA ALA A 34 18.84 9.02 -5.89
C ALA A 34 19.15 7.86 -6.86
N GLY A 35 18.31 7.60 -7.85
CA GLY A 35 18.47 6.48 -8.80
C GLY A 35 18.29 5.09 -8.21
N ILE A 36 17.61 4.98 -7.04
CA ILE A 36 17.33 3.70 -6.35
C ILE A 36 15.87 3.24 -6.47
N SER A 37 15.06 3.98 -7.21
CA SER A 37 13.70 3.62 -7.62
C SER A 37 13.64 3.44 -9.13
N LEU A 38 12.95 2.42 -9.58
CA LEU A 38 12.65 2.23 -10.99
C LEU A 38 11.45 3.08 -11.39
N ASP A 39 11.34 3.37 -12.69
CA ASP A 39 10.18 4.05 -13.24
C ASP A 39 8.95 3.16 -13.06
N ILE A 40 8.04 3.58 -12.20
CA ILE A 40 6.77 2.90 -12.00
C ILE A 40 5.80 3.43 -13.05
N VAL A 41 5.74 2.79 -14.19
CA VAL A 41 4.68 3.05 -15.17
C VAL A 41 3.42 2.39 -14.65
N ALA A 42 2.53 3.18 -14.07
CA ALA A 42 1.19 2.69 -13.75
C ALA A 42 0.54 2.21 -15.05
N ALA A 43 0.24 0.93 -15.13
CA ALA A 43 -0.25 0.15 -16.26
C ALA A 43 -0.46 0.98 -17.56
N GLY A 44 0.34 0.72 -18.58
CA GLY A 44 0.28 1.44 -19.88
C GLY A 44 -1.05 1.25 -20.60
N LEU A 45 -2.15 1.61 -19.94
CA LEU A 45 -3.49 1.55 -20.52
C LEU A 45 -3.65 2.72 -21.49
N PRO A 46 -4.24 2.46 -22.68
CA PRO A 46 -4.53 3.49 -23.64
C PRO A 46 -5.44 4.58 -23.07
N ASP A 47 -5.44 5.77 -23.66
CA ASP A 47 -6.31 6.87 -23.24
C ASP A 47 -7.73 6.62 -23.73
N VAL A 48 -8.50 5.90 -22.93
CA VAL A 48 -9.88 5.50 -23.19
C VAL A 48 -10.75 5.78 -21.95
N TRP A 49 -12.05 5.97 -22.16
CA TRP A 49 -12.99 6.36 -21.09
C TRP A 49 -13.02 5.41 -19.88
N TRP A 50 -12.74 4.14 -20.07
CA TRP A 50 -12.73 3.13 -19.00
C TRP A 50 -11.39 3.03 -18.24
N ARG A 51 -10.37 3.79 -18.64
CA ARG A 51 -9.04 3.78 -18.00
C ARG A 51 -9.12 4.04 -16.49
N ILE A 52 -9.77 5.13 -16.09
CA ILE A 52 -9.90 5.50 -14.67
C ILE A 52 -10.70 4.46 -13.87
N PRO A 53 -11.88 4.00 -14.31
CA PRO A 53 -12.57 2.89 -13.65
C PRO A 53 -11.71 1.66 -13.43
N VAL A 54 -10.95 1.23 -14.43
CA VAL A 54 -10.07 0.05 -14.31
C VAL A 54 -8.95 0.29 -13.29
N LEU A 55 -8.30 1.45 -13.31
CA LEU A 55 -7.25 1.79 -12.32
C LEU A 55 -7.79 1.80 -10.89
N LEU A 56 -9.00 2.33 -10.67
CA LEU A 56 -9.65 2.30 -9.36
C LEU A 56 -9.98 0.88 -8.90
N MET A 57 -10.47 0.03 -9.82
CA MET A 57 -10.74 -1.37 -9.51
C MET A 57 -9.45 -2.14 -9.20
N SER A 58 -8.36 -1.87 -9.93
CA SER A 58 -7.04 -2.45 -9.64
C SER A 58 -6.54 -2.01 -8.26
N ALA A 59 -6.64 -0.72 -7.94
CA ALA A 59 -6.27 -0.21 -6.62
C ALA A 59 -7.06 -0.87 -5.48
N LEU A 60 -8.36 -1.10 -5.69
CA LEU A 60 -9.21 -1.81 -4.74
C LEU A 60 -8.83 -3.29 -4.62
N GLN A 61 -8.58 -3.95 -5.75
CA GLN A 61 -8.13 -5.35 -5.80
C GLN A 61 -6.83 -5.53 -5.01
N ASP A 62 -5.83 -4.71 -5.27
CA ASP A 62 -4.54 -4.77 -4.57
C ASP A 62 -4.72 -4.55 -3.07
N GLY A 63 -5.50 -3.52 -2.68
CA GLY A 63 -5.81 -3.25 -1.29
C GLY A 63 -6.51 -4.40 -0.58
N ILE A 64 -7.45 -5.08 -1.24
CA ILE A 64 -8.13 -6.25 -0.67
C ILE A 64 -7.17 -7.43 -0.57
N LEU A 65 -6.52 -7.81 -1.67
CA LEU A 65 -5.67 -9.00 -1.71
C LEU A 65 -4.51 -8.90 -0.72
N GLU A 66 -3.77 -7.81 -0.75
CA GLU A 66 -2.60 -7.67 0.11
C GLU A 66 -2.99 -7.56 1.59
N GLU A 67 -3.97 -6.74 1.93
CA GLU A 67 -4.29 -6.54 3.34
C GLU A 67 -5.03 -7.74 3.95
N VAL A 68 -5.83 -8.45 3.18
CA VAL A 68 -6.48 -9.68 3.67
C VAL A 68 -5.47 -10.81 3.79
N LEU A 69 -4.60 -11.01 2.79
CA LEU A 69 -3.67 -12.15 2.79
C LEU A 69 -2.46 -11.90 3.70
N VAL A 70 -1.82 -10.73 3.60
CA VAL A 70 -0.54 -10.47 4.28
C VAL A 70 -0.75 -9.97 5.71
N VAL A 71 -1.69 -9.05 5.93
CA VAL A 71 -1.97 -8.52 7.26
C VAL A 71 -3.02 -9.36 7.98
N GLY A 72 -4.16 -9.61 7.36
CA GLY A 72 -5.27 -10.32 8.01
C GLY A 72 -4.94 -11.81 8.26
N TYR A 73 -4.62 -12.53 7.20
CA TYR A 73 -4.45 -13.98 7.25
C TYR A 73 -3.06 -14.39 7.78
N LEU A 74 -1.98 -14.00 7.08
CA LEU A 74 -0.61 -14.46 7.42
C LEU A 74 -0.24 -14.08 8.85
N LEU A 75 -0.43 -12.82 9.24
CA LEU A 75 -0.09 -12.36 10.59
C LEU A 75 -0.91 -13.10 11.66
N SER A 76 -2.20 -13.35 11.39
CA SER A 76 -3.05 -14.13 12.30
C SER A 76 -2.58 -15.58 12.40
N ARG A 77 -2.19 -16.21 11.30
CA ARG A 77 -1.68 -17.60 11.29
C ARG A 77 -0.35 -17.71 12.02
N LEU A 78 0.58 -16.83 11.80
CA LEU A 78 1.86 -16.79 12.52
C LEU A 78 1.62 -16.65 14.04
N ARG A 79 0.66 -15.81 14.45
CA ARG A 79 0.30 -15.65 15.85
C ARG A 79 -0.34 -16.90 16.45
N LEU A 80 -1.19 -17.62 15.70
CA LEU A 80 -1.78 -18.90 16.12
C LEU A 80 -0.73 -20.00 16.26
N LEU A 81 0.33 -19.97 15.44
CA LEU A 81 1.47 -20.91 15.54
C LEU A 81 2.47 -20.54 16.65
N GLY A 82 2.14 -19.56 17.51
CA GLY A 82 3.00 -19.18 18.64
C GLY A 82 4.17 -18.26 18.29
N VAL A 83 4.28 -17.78 17.03
CA VAL A 83 5.33 -16.83 16.65
C VAL A 83 5.16 -15.54 17.44
N ARG A 84 6.25 -15.00 18.01
CA ARG A 84 6.24 -13.75 18.78
C ARG A 84 5.72 -12.58 17.93
N PRO A 85 4.97 -11.61 18.50
CA PRO A 85 4.37 -10.49 17.74
C PRO A 85 5.37 -9.76 16.85
N ALA A 86 6.53 -9.40 17.39
CA ALA A 86 7.55 -8.67 16.61
C ALA A 86 8.08 -9.49 15.42
N ALA A 87 8.32 -10.80 15.62
CA ALA A 87 8.77 -11.68 14.53
C ALA A 87 7.66 -11.86 13.47
N ALA A 88 6.40 -12.04 13.89
CA ALA A 88 5.28 -12.16 12.96
C ALA A 88 5.10 -10.89 12.11
N ILE A 89 5.22 -9.70 12.73
CA ILE A 89 5.19 -8.41 12.03
C ILE A 89 6.38 -8.32 11.05
N ALA A 90 7.59 -8.65 11.49
CA ALA A 90 8.79 -8.59 10.64
C ALA A 90 8.66 -9.51 9.42
N ILE A 91 8.20 -10.75 9.60
CA ILE A 91 7.98 -11.70 8.49
C ILE A 91 6.96 -11.14 7.50
N SER A 92 5.81 -10.66 7.98
CA SER A 92 4.75 -10.08 7.16
C SER A 92 5.25 -8.83 6.39
N ALA A 93 5.97 -7.95 7.06
CA ALA A 93 6.48 -6.71 6.49
C ALA A 93 7.58 -6.97 5.43
N VAL A 94 8.53 -7.88 5.72
CA VAL A 94 9.57 -8.25 4.76
C VAL A 94 8.98 -8.94 3.53
N LEU A 95 8.02 -9.86 3.73
CA LEU A 95 7.30 -10.46 2.60
C LEU A 95 6.63 -9.39 1.75
N ARG A 96 5.96 -8.40 2.37
CA ARG A 96 5.35 -7.26 1.66
C ARG A 96 6.38 -6.50 0.83
N GLY A 97 7.51 -6.12 1.42
CA GLY A 97 8.58 -5.44 0.69
C GLY A 97 9.11 -6.28 -0.47
N SER A 98 9.28 -7.59 -0.26
CA SER A 98 9.90 -8.49 -1.24
C SER A 98 9.17 -8.55 -2.58
N TYR A 99 7.85 -8.58 -2.59
CA TYR A 99 7.12 -8.59 -3.86
C TYR A 99 6.99 -7.19 -4.49
N HIS A 100 7.48 -6.14 -3.84
CA HIS A 100 7.63 -4.80 -4.42
C HIS A 100 9.06 -4.52 -4.93
N LEU A 101 9.98 -5.48 -4.83
CA LEU A 101 11.36 -5.31 -5.33
C LEU A 101 11.44 -5.02 -6.84
N HIS A 102 10.44 -5.47 -7.62
CA HIS A 102 10.35 -5.16 -9.05
C HIS A 102 10.19 -3.64 -9.33
N GLN A 103 9.79 -2.86 -8.33
CA GLN A 103 9.68 -1.40 -8.39
C GLN A 103 10.97 -0.69 -7.93
N GLY A 104 11.97 -1.45 -7.46
CA GLY A 104 13.23 -0.94 -6.96
C GLY A 104 13.41 -1.06 -5.45
N ILE A 105 14.61 -0.70 -4.98
CA ILE A 105 14.98 -0.81 -3.56
C ILE A 105 14.22 0.20 -2.69
N GLY A 106 13.97 1.41 -3.19
CA GLY A 106 13.20 2.43 -2.46
C GLY A 106 11.78 1.94 -2.10
N PRO A 107 10.99 1.49 -3.07
CA PRO A 107 9.68 0.87 -2.83
C PRO A 107 9.72 -0.35 -1.89
N PHE A 108 10.76 -1.19 -1.95
CA PHE A 108 10.95 -2.27 -0.98
C PHE A 108 10.91 -1.74 0.46
N PHE A 109 11.75 -0.78 0.79
CA PHE A 109 11.82 -0.23 2.15
C PHE A 109 10.52 0.51 2.53
N GLY A 110 9.92 1.25 1.61
CA GLY A 110 8.63 1.91 1.84
C GLY A 110 7.53 0.91 2.22
N ASN A 111 7.46 -0.20 1.50
CA ASN A 111 6.49 -1.26 1.76
C ASN A 111 6.81 -2.07 3.03
N VAL A 112 8.08 -2.28 3.39
CA VAL A 112 8.46 -2.85 4.69
C VAL A 112 7.97 -1.95 5.83
N ILE A 113 8.22 -0.64 5.75
CA ILE A 113 7.78 0.32 6.79
C ILE A 113 6.26 0.33 6.89
N MET A 114 5.55 0.39 5.78
CA MET A 114 4.08 0.31 5.77
C MET A 114 3.58 -1.02 6.37
N GLY A 115 4.21 -2.13 6.04
CA GLY A 115 3.90 -3.45 6.60
C GLY A 115 4.09 -3.53 8.10
N VAL A 116 5.14 -2.91 8.65
CA VAL A 116 5.35 -2.80 10.11
C VAL A 116 4.23 -1.99 10.76
N ILE A 117 3.91 -0.82 10.21
CA ILE A 117 2.83 0.05 10.73
C ILE A 117 1.50 -0.71 10.72
N PHE A 118 1.14 -1.31 9.60
CA PHE A 118 -0.10 -2.08 9.47
C PHE A 118 -0.14 -3.29 10.40
N GLY A 119 0.97 -4.01 10.53
CA GLY A 119 1.08 -5.16 11.44
C GLY A 119 0.88 -4.77 12.90
N VAL A 120 1.52 -3.70 13.37
CA VAL A 120 1.35 -3.16 14.72
C VAL A 120 -0.10 -2.75 14.97
N LEU A 121 -0.68 -1.97 14.06
CA LEU A 121 -2.05 -1.48 14.18
C LEU A 121 -3.07 -2.61 14.06
N PHE A 122 -2.84 -3.62 13.21
CA PHE A 122 -3.69 -4.80 13.11
C PHE A 122 -3.74 -5.60 14.41
N LEU A 123 -2.60 -5.83 15.03
CA LEU A 123 -2.57 -6.53 16.32
C LEU A 123 -3.34 -5.76 17.40
N ARG A 124 -3.40 -4.44 17.31
CA ARG A 124 -4.13 -3.57 18.25
C ARG A 124 -5.62 -3.46 17.94
N TRP A 125 -5.98 -3.30 16.65
CA TRP A 125 -7.37 -3.04 16.23
C TRP A 125 -8.14 -4.30 15.88
N ARG A 126 -7.44 -5.37 15.49
CA ARG A 126 -8.02 -6.64 15.03
C ARG A 126 -9.00 -6.48 13.87
N ARG A 127 -8.75 -5.51 12.99
CA ARG A 127 -9.59 -5.15 11.84
C ARG A 127 -8.70 -4.90 10.62
N THR A 128 -9.08 -5.44 9.47
CA THR A 128 -8.36 -5.24 8.20
C THR A 128 -8.91 -4.07 7.37
N ASN A 129 -10.19 -3.74 7.57
CA ASN A 129 -10.87 -2.71 6.76
C ASN A 129 -10.14 -1.36 6.70
N PRO A 130 -9.61 -0.79 7.80
CA PRO A 130 -8.86 0.46 7.71
C PRO A 130 -7.65 0.38 6.77
N PHE A 131 -6.95 -0.76 6.73
CA PHE A 131 -5.77 -0.94 5.89
C PHE A 131 -6.14 -1.12 4.43
N ILE A 132 -7.22 -1.85 4.12
CA ILE A 132 -7.78 -1.96 2.78
C ILE A 132 -8.11 -0.57 2.25
N ILE A 133 -8.81 0.25 3.05
CA ILE A 133 -9.16 1.63 2.67
C ILE A 133 -7.89 2.46 2.46
N THR A 134 -6.93 2.38 3.39
CA THR A 134 -5.64 3.09 3.27
C THR A 134 -4.93 2.74 1.97
N HIS A 135 -4.74 1.47 1.72
CA HIS A 135 -4.00 0.98 0.55
C HIS A 135 -4.71 1.34 -0.75
N THR A 136 -6.03 1.11 -0.82
CA THR A 136 -6.85 1.49 -1.97
C THR A 136 -6.74 2.98 -2.28
N LEU A 137 -6.80 3.85 -1.26
CA LEU A 137 -6.69 5.30 -1.45
C LEU A 137 -5.29 5.70 -1.93
N ILE A 138 -4.23 5.14 -1.36
CA ILE A 138 -2.84 5.41 -1.78
C ILE A 138 -2.65 5.00 -3.24
N ASN A 139 -3.03 3.77 -3.61
CA ASN A 139 -2.91 3.30 -4.99
C ASN A 139 -3.78 4.09 -5.96
N SER A 140 -5.01 4.45 -5.56
CA SER A 140 -5.89 5.28 -6.40
C SER A 140 -5.26 6.64 -6.70
N VAL A 141 -4.72 7.31 -5.68
CA VAL A 141 -4.02 8.60 -5.85
C VAL A 141 -2.77 8.42 -6.70
N ALA A 142 -1.99 7.36 -6.48
CA ALA A 142 -0.79 7.10 -7.27
C ALA A 142 -1.12 6.83 -8.75
N PHE A 143 -2.10 5.96 -9.05
CA PHE A 143 -2.47 5.59 -10.43
C PHE A 143 -3.09 6.76 -11.18
N ILE A 144 -4.04 7.47 -10.56
CA ILE A 144 -4.67 8.65 -11.18
C ILE A 144 -3.66 9.79 -11.29
N GLY A 145 -2.88 10.04 -10.23
CA GLY A 145 -1.86 11.06 -10.20
C GLY A 145 -0.82 10.85 -11.30
N TYR A 146 -0.33 9.61 -11.46
CA TYR A 146 0.58 9.27 -12.57
C TYR A 146 -0.09 9.55 -13.92
N THR A 147 -1.32 9.07 -14.12
CA THR A 147 -2.06 9.26 -15.37
C THR A 147 -2.23 10.73 -15.79
N LEU A 148 -2.42 11.61 -14.80
CA LEU A 148 -2.65 13.04 -15.05
C LEU A 148 -1.37 13.87 -15.11
N LEU A 149 -0.29 13.44 -14.45
CA LEU A 149 0.93 14.24 -14.26
C LEU A 149 2.13 13.74 -15.07
N ALA A 150 2.12 12.49 -15.55
CA ALA A 150 3.20 11.96 -16.38
C ALA A 150 3.42 12.83 -17.62
N GLY A 151 4.67 13.19 -17.88
CA GLY A 151 5.04 14.12 -18.95
C GLY A 151 4.79 15.61 -18.67
N HIS A 152 4.15 15.96 -17.54
CA HIS A 152 3.91 17.36 -17.12
C HIS A 152 4.82 17.80 -15.97
N VAL A 153 5.44 16.87 -15.27
CA VAL A 153 6.33 17.15 -14.14
C VAL A 153 7.64 16.39 -14.28
N SER A 154 8.76 17.03 -13.95
CA SER A 154 10.11 16.51 -14.16
C SER A 154 10.55 15.38 -13.21
N TRP A 155 9.74 15.05 -12.22
CA TRP A 155 10.01 14.00 -11.24
C TRP A 155 9.16 12.74 -11.45
N LEU A 156 8.36 12.73 -12.52
CA LEU A 156 7.68 11.55 -13.05
C LEU A 156 8.17 11.29 -14.48
N PRO A 157 8.47 10.03 -14.82
CA PRO A 157 8.83 9.65 -16.17
C PRO A 157 7.68 9.80 -17.17
#